data_297ba5d035d905b83eb84ad44684f5c1
#
_entry.id   297ba5d035d905b83eb84ad44684f5c1
#
_cell.length_a   1.000
_cell.length_b   1.000
_cell.length_c   1.000
_cell.angle_alpha   90.00
_cell.angle_beta   90.00
_cell.angle_gamma   90.00
#
_symmetry.space_group_name_H-M   'P 1'
#
loop_
_entity.id
_entity.type
_entity.pdbx_description
1 polymer ?
#
loop_
_entity_poly.entity_id
_entity_poly.type
_entity_poly.pdbx_seq_one_letter_code
_entity_poly.pdbx_strand_id
1 'polypeptide(L)'
;MVRKIGLALCILFLVGCGKYTMEEAKENGDIIVQNGVENSDRFESFLKKSKQGKSDQIRITAYTIEGDPILYDVKYNGKTYQYSSDASRDQFRSTEDDRKNEVCQQLDKTIVKQEAIYTLRQCAEGTDHELLRLPK
;
A
#
# COMPACT_ATOMS: atom_id res chain seq x y z
N MET A 1 8.18 14.64 -61.74
CA MET A 1 8.80 14.02 -60.56
C MET A 1 8.14 14.62 -59.31
N VAL A 2 7.28 13.87 -58.68
CA VAL A 2 6.58 14.32 -57.47
C VAL A 2 7.36 13.78 -56.27
N ARG A 3 8.03 14.68 -55.52
CA ARG A 3 8.72 14.35 -54.26
C ARG A 3 7.64 14.20 -53.17
N LYS A 4 7.41 12.96 -52.76
CA LYS A 4 6.58 12.68 -51.58
C LYS A 4 7.37 13.09 -50.33
N ILE A 5 6.96 14.20 -49.73
CA ILE A 5 7.44 14.60 -48.41
C ILE A 5 6.63 13.81 -47.43
N GLY A 6 7.23 12.77 -46.83
CA GLY A 6 6.67 12.03 -45.71
C GLY A 6 6.68 12.88 -44.46
N LEU A 7 5.50 13.30 -44.04
CA LEU A 7 5.32 13.99 -42.76
C LEU A 7 5.41 12.92 -41.65
N ALA A 8 6.58 12.80 -41.03
CA ALA A 8 6.73 11.96 -39.83
C ALA A 8 6.02 12.64 -38.66
N LEU A 9 4.83 12.12 -38.32
CA LEU A 9 4.08 12.53 -37.15
C LEU A 9 4.78 11.97 -35.90
N CYS A 10 5.66 12.77 -35.28
CA CYS A 10 6.19 12.46 -33.96
C CYS A 10 5.08 12.55 -32.93
N ILE A 11 4.47 11.40 -32.59
CA ILE A 11 3.59 11.29 -31.43
C ILE A 11 4.47 11.35 -30.20
N LEU A 12 4.57 12.52 -29.60
CA LEU A 12 5.11 12.71 -28.26
C LEU A 12 4.15 12.01 -27.29
N PHE A 13 4.49 10.79 -26.89
CA PHE A 13 3.91 10.20 -25.70
C PHE A 13 4.36 11.03 -24.51
N LEU A 14 3.52 11.94 -24.07
CA LEU A 14 3.61 12.52 -22.74
C LEU A 14 3.35 11.37 -21.75
N VAL A 15 4.42 10.68 -21.36
CA VAL A 15 4.39 9.84 -20.19
C VAL A 15 4.25 10.79 -19.02
N GLY A 16 3.01 11.16 -18.71
CA GLY A 16 2.68 11.85 -17.49
C GLY A 16 3.15 10.96 -16.33
N CYS A 17 4.04 11.48 -15.49
CA CYS A 17 4.35 10.88 -14.19
C CYS A 17 3.07 11.01 -13.36
N GLY A 18 2.10 10.10 -13.58
CA GLY A 18 0.79 10.11 -12.93
C GLY A 18 0.94 9.73 -11.47
N LYS A 19 0.22 10.43 -10.60
CA LYS A 19 0.01 9.97 -9.22
C LYS A 19 -0.67 8.59 -9.28
N TYR A 20 -0.32 7.71 -8.36
CA TYR A 20 -1.03 6.43 -8.19
C TYR A 20 -2.47 6.72 -7.74
N THR A 21 -3.40 6.57 -8.65
CA THR A 21 -4.79 6.98 -8.43
C THR A 21 -5.58 5.95 -7.64
N MET A 22 -6.71 6.36 -7.07
CA MET A 22 -7.61 5.44 -6.38
C MET A 22 -8.20 4.38 -7.31
N GLU A 23 -8.47 4.73 -8.58
CA GLU A 23 -8.91 3.78 -9.60
C GLU A 23 -7.85 2.71 -9.86
N GLU A 24 -6.59 3.10 -10.03
CA GLU A 24 -5.48 2.17 -10.20
C GLU A 24 -5.32 1.26 -8.98
N ALA A 25 -5.44 1.81 -7.77
CA ALA A 25 -5.39 1.04 -6.53
C ALA A 25 -6.52 0.00 -6.47
N LYS A 26 -7.74 0.38 -6.85
CA LYS A 26 -8.89 -0.54 -6.93
C LYS A 26 -8.68 -1.65 -7.96
N GLU A 27 -8.21 -1.31 -9.14
CA GLU A 27 -7.91 -2.28 -10.21
C GLU A 27 -6.82 -3.27 -9.80
N ASN A 28 -5.84 -2.81 -9.03
CA ASN A 28 -4.77 -3.65 -8.50
C ASN A 28 -5.19 -4.52 -7.30
N GLY A 29 -6.39 -4.31 -6.76
CA GLY A 29 -6.92 -5.06 -5.63
C GLY A 29 -6.35 -4.61 -4.28
N ASP A 30 -5.89 -3.37 -4.19
CA ASP A 30 -5.39 -2.79 -2.95
C ASP A 30 -6.52 -2.66 -1.90
N ILE A 31 -6.12 -2.67 -0.65
CA ILE A 31 -6.96 -2.25 0.46
C ILE A 31 -6.82 -0.73 0.56
N ILE A 32 -7.90 0.01 0.42
CA ILE A 32 -7.86 1.46 0.34
C ILE A 32 -8.31 2.08 1.65
N VAL A 33 -7.52 3.00 2.17
CA VAL A 33 -7.83 3.77 3.37
C VAL A 33 -7.94 5.24 2.99
N GLN A 34 -9.19 5.72 3.04
CA GLN A 34 -9.52 7.15 2.97
C GLN A 34 -10.79 7.37 3.77
N ASN A 35 -11.34 8.13 4.33
CA ASN A 35 -12.64 8.24 5.03
C ASN A 35 -13.32 6.91 5.42
N GLY A 36 -12.55 5.86 5.59
CA GLY A 36 -12.97 4.48 5.82
C GLY A 36 -12.06 3.49 5.10
N VAL A 37 -12.44 2.21 5.08
CA VAL A 37 -11.66 1.13 4.46
C VAL A 37 -12.49 0.47 3.38
N GLU A 38 -11.95 0.44 2.16
CA GLU A 38 -12.48 -0.34 1.04
C GLU A 38 -11.68 -1.64 0.85
N ASN A 39 -12.34 -2.69 0.35
CA ASN A 39 -11.75 -4.00 0.08
C ASN A 39 -11.19 -4.69 1.35
N SER A 40 -11.87 -4.54 2.48
CA SER A 40 -11.48 -5.18 3.76
C SER A 40 -11.46 -6.71 3.68
N ASP A 41 -12.28 -7.32 2.81
CA ASP A 41 -12.31 -8.77 2.57
C ASP A 41 -10.93 -9.30 2.13
N ARG A 42 -10.17 -8.51 1.39
CA ARG A 42 -8.79 -8.86 1.00
C ARG A 42 -7.88 -8.95 2.23
N PHE A 43 -8.04 -8.05 3.18
CA PHE A 43 -7.30 -8.09 4.44
C PHE A 43 -7.69 -9.28 5.30
N GLU A 44 -8.98 -9.58 5.40
CA GLU A 44 -9.46 -10.75 6.13
C GLU A 44 -8.94 -12.06 5.53
N SER A 45 -8.90 -12.16 4.20
CA SER A 45 -8.29 -13.29 3.49
C SER A 45 -6.80 -13.44 3.82
N PHE A 46 -6.06 -12.35 3.86
CA PHE A 46 -4.66 -12.32 4.27
C PHE A 46 -4.47 -12.81 5.72
N LEU A 47 -5.29 -12.30 6.64
CA LEU A 47 -5.26 -12.73 8.04
C LEU A 47 -5.52 -14.24 8.17
N LYS A 48 -6.50 -14.76 7.45
CA LYS A 48 -6.84 -16.20 7.47
C LYS A 48 -5.66 -17.04 6.97
N LYS A 49 -5.03 -16.65 5.86
CA LYS A 49 -3.87 -17.35 5.31
C LYS A 49 -2.68 -17.30 6.26
N SER A 50 -2.38 -16.14 6.85
CA SER A 50 -1.26 -16.02 7.78
C SER A 50 -1.45 -16.89 9.04
N LYS A 51 -2.66 -16.98 9.57
CA LYS A 51 -2.99 -17.89 10.68
C LYS A 51 -2.80 -19.38 10.32
N GLN A 52 -2.92 -19.73 9.06
CA GLN A 52 -2.70 -21.07 8.53
C GLN A 52 -1.24 -21.33 8.13
N GLY A 53 -0.34 -20.39 8.33
CA GLY A 53 1.05 -20.49 7.91
C GLY A 53 1.24 -20.43 6.38
N LYS A 54 0.23 -19.94 5.65
CA LYS A 54 0.27 -19.82 4.18
C LYS A 54 0.77 -18.44 3.77
N SER A 55 1.73 -18.42 2.84
CA SER A 55 2.25 -17.17 2.29
C SER A 55 1.19 -16.40 1.54
N ASP A 56 1.21 -15.07 1.69
CA ASP A 56 0.36 -14.13 0.97
C ASP A 56 0.97 -12.73 1.05
N GLN A 57 0.50 -11.83 0.21
CA GLN A 57 0.91 -10.43 0.23
C GLN A 57 -0.27 -9.51 -0.03
N ILE A 58 -0.25 -8.36 0.60
CA ILE A 58 -1.23 -7.29 0.42
C ILE A 58 -0.56 -5.95 0.24
N ARG A 59 -1.28 -5.04 -0.41
CA ARG A 59 -0.98 -3.61 -0.38
C ARG A 59 -2.15 -2.87 0.28
N ILE A 60 -1.81 -2.00 1.21
CA ILE A 60 -2.72 -1.02 1.80
C ILE A 60 -2.30 0.33 1.24
N THR A 61 -3.20 1.00 0.55
CA THR A 61 -2.96 2.34 0.00
C THR A 61 -3.79 3.35 0.76
N ALA A 62 -3.12 4.19 1.53
CA ALA A 62 -3.76 5.27 2.27
C ALA A 62 -3.63 6.59 1.49
N TYR A 63 -4.72 7.33 1.37
CA TYR A 63 -4.72 8.63 0.73
C TYR A 63 -4.78 9.74 1.78
N THR A 64 -3.88 10.71 1.66
CA THR A 64 -3.91 11.92 2.50
C THR A 64 -5.11 12.79 2.16
N ILE A 65 -5.36 13.83 2.96
CA ILE A 65 -6.44 14.81 2.71
C ILE A 65 -6.25 15.49 1.34
N GLU A 66 -5.00 15.69 0.94
CA GLU A 66 -4.62 16.27 -0.36
C GLU A 66 -4.75 15.28 -1.53
N GLY A 67 -5.00 14.00 -1.22
CA GLY A 67 -5.14 12.93 -2.21
C GLY A 67 -3.83 12.29 -2.64
N ASP A 68 -2.75 12.46 -1.86
CA ASP A 68 -1.47 11.82 -2.14
C ASP A 68 -1.45 10.40 -1.55
N PRO A 69 -0.99 9.38 -2.32
CA PRO A 69 -0.96 8.01 -1.85
C PRO A 69 0.27 7.71 -0.98
N ILE A 70 0.04 6.98 0.10
CA ILE A 70 1.07 6.32 0.90
C ILE A 70 0.84 4.82 0.75
N LEU A 71 1.86 4.09 0.32
CA LEU A 71 1.78 2.66 0.04
C LEU A 71 2.39 1.86 1.20
N TYR A 72 1.65 0.87 1.70
CA TYR A 72 2.14 -0.08 2.68
C TYR A 72 2.03 -1.49 2.09
N ASP A 73 3.16 -2.13 1.87
CA ASP A 73 3.23 -3.51 1.41
C ASP A 73 3.54 -4.45 2.58
N VAL A 74 2.77 -5.50 2.71
CA VAL A 74 2.99 -6.54 3.72
C VAL A 74 3.02 -7.89 3.05
N LYS A 75 4.14 -8.60 3.19
CA LYS A 75 4.33 -9.94 2.67
C LYS A 75 4.58 -10.92 3.81
N TYR A 76 3.72 -11.92 3.94
CA TYR A 76 3.91 -13.04 4.86
C TYR A 76 4.52 -14.22 4.12
N ASN A 77 5.61 -14.76 4.64
CA ASN A 77 6.34 -15.88 4.02
C ASN A 77 6.06 -17.25 4.64
N GLY A 78 5.07 -17.34 5.53
CA GLY A 78 4.77 -18.52 6.33
C GLY A 78 5.38 -18.49 7.74
N LYS A 79 6.24 -17.52 8.05
CA LYS A 79 6.90 -17.36 9.36
C LYS A 79 6.93 -15.92 9.85
N THR A 80 7.33 -15.00 9.00
CA THR A 80 7.52 -13.58 9.33
C THR A 80 6.81 -12.69 8.34
N TYR A 81 6.64 -11.43 8.72
CA TYR A 81 6.05 -10.39 7.89
C TYR A 81 7.13 -9.44 7.41
N GLN A 82 7.29 -9.31 6.11
CA GLN A 82 8.10 -8.27 5.51
C GLN A 82 7.21 -7.05 5.27
N TYR A 83 7.54 -5.95 5.93
CA TYR A 83 6.82 -4.69 5.84
C TYR A 83 7.61 -3.67 5.04
N SER A 84 6.95 -2.94 4.17
CA SER A 84 7.51 -1.75 3.56
C SER A 84 6.49 -0.62 3.48
N SER A 85 6.97 0.60 3.62
CA SER A 85 6.18 1.80 3.41
C SER A 85 6.86 2.72 2.40
N ASP A 86 6.07 3.32 1.54
CA ASP A 86 6.51 4.31 0.55
C ASP A 86 5.58 5.51 0.58
N ALA A 87 6.07 6.62 1.11
CA ALA A 87 5.38 7.89 1.16
C ALA A 87 6.04 8.95 0.26
N SER A 88 6.87 8.54 -0.68
CA SER A 88 7.60 9.44 -1.58
C SER A 88 6.68 10.28 -2.49
N ARG A 89 5.41 9.90 -2.60
CA ARG A 89 4.39 10.62 -3.39
C ARG A 89 3.61 11.65 -2.59
N ASP A 90 3.81 11.71 -1.27
CA ASP A 90 3.23 12.73 -0.40
C ASP A 90 4.05 14.02 -0.51
N GLN A 91 3.47 15.06 -1.09
CA GLN A 91 4.14 16.33 -1.37
C GLN A 91 4.45 17.15 -0.11
N PHE A 92 3.75 16.89 0.98
CA PHE A 92 3.85 17.65 2.23
C PHE A 92 4.73 16.96 3.28
N ARG A 93 5.32 15.82 2.92
CA ARG A 93 6.16 15.07 3.83
C ARG A 93 7.59 15.56 3.83
N SER A 94 8.25 15.44 5.00
CA SER A 94 9.69 15.62 5.14
C SER A 94 10.45 14.48 4.44
N THR A 95 11.45 14.79 3.63
CA THR A 95 12.13 13.90 2.67
C THR A 95 13.07 12.87 3.29
N GLU A 96 13.30 12.86 4.60
CA GLU A 96 14.39 12.06 5.18
C GLU A 96 14.09 10.57 5.35
N ASP A 97 12.81 10.12 5.29
CA ASP A 97 12.44 8.72 5.50
C ASP A 97 11.21 8.30 4.69
N ASP A 98 11.19 8.60 3.40
CA ASP A 98 10.04 8.31 2.53
C ASP A 98 9.79 6.82 2.34
N ARG A 99 10.79 5.97 2.57
CA ARG A 99 10.72 4.52 2.36
C ARG A 99 11.33 3.77 3.52
N LYS A 100 10.56 2.81 4.05
CA LYS A 100 11.01 1.90 5.10
C LYS A 100 10.83 0.46 4.67
N ASN A 101 11.75 -0.41 5.08
CA ASN A 101 11.65 -1.85 4.91
C ASN A 101 12.15 -2.52 6.17
N GLU A 102 11.36 -3.42 6.74
CA GLU A 102 11.79 -4.21 7.88
C GLU A 102 11.01 -5.52 7.99
N VAL A 103 11.51 -6.41 8.85
CA VAL A 103 10.88 -7.70 9.15
C VAL A 103 10.26 -7.62 10.54
N CYS A 104 8.99 -8.03 10.64
CA CYS A 104 8.23 -8.13 11.88
C CYS A 104 7.85 -9.58 12.16
N GLN A 105 7.77 -9.95 13.44
CA GLN A 105 7.53 -11.35 13.84
C GLN A 105 6.05 -11.66 14.06
N GLN A 106 5.23 -10.66 14.39
CA GLN A 106 3.85 -10.85 14.80
C GLN A 106 2.91 -9.86 14.13
N LEU A 107 1.69 -10.31 13.90
CA LEU A 107 0.55 -9.47 13.54
C LEU A 107 -0.53 -9.64 14.60
N ASP A 108 -0.72 -8.62 15.40
CA ASP A 108 -1.65 -8.61 16.52
C ASP A 108 -2.93 -7.85 16.22
N LYS A 109 -3.99 -8.28 16.87
CA LYS A 109 -5.29 -7.60 16.87
C LYS A 109 -5.59 -7.11 18.28
N THR A 110 -5.82 -5.82 18.42
CA THR A 110 -6.26 -5.18 19.67
C THR A 110 -7.64 -4.55 19.46
N ILE A 111 -8.52 -4.67 20.44
CA ILE A 111 -9.82 -4.00 20.41
C ILE A 111 -9.76 -2.75 21.28
N VAL A 112 -10.01 -1.60 20.68
CA VAL A 112 -10.11 -0.33 21.39
C VAL A 112 -11.48 0.28 21.06
N LYS A 113 -12.30 0.48 22.08
CA LYS A 113 -13.69 0.90 21.89
C LYS A 113 -14.44 -0.07 20.96
N GLN A 114 -14.84 0.37 19.78
CA GLN A 114 -15.55 -0.44 18.78
C GLN A 114 -14.73 -0.66 17.52
N GLU A 115 -13.40 -0.55 17.62
CA GLU A 115 -12.49 -0.75 16.51
C GLU A 115 -11.52 -1.90 16.77
N ALA A 116 -11.26 -2.69 15.74
CA ALA A 116 -10.20 -3.66 15.70
C ALA A 116 -8.97 -3.02 15.07
N ILE A 117 -7.88 -2.92 15.82
CA ILE A 117 -6.62 -2.36 15.38
C ILE A 117 -5.65 -3.51 15.12
N TYR A 118 -5.11 -3.57 13.92
CA TYR A 118 -4.15 -4.57 13.50
C TYR A 118 -2.76 -3.95 13.42
N THR A 119 -1.80 -4.55 14.12
CA THR A 119 -0.47 -3.99 14.31
C THR A 119 0.60 -5.05 14.10
N LEU A 120 1.58 -4.76 13.25
CA LEU A 120 2.82 -5.53 13.17
C LEU A 120 3.71 -5.22 14.35
N ARG A 121 4.20 -6.26 15.03
CA ARG A 121 5.00 -6.16 16.23
C ARG A 121 6.30 -6.94 16.15
N GLN A 122 7.19 -6.65 17.09
CA GLN A 122 8.52 -7.25 17.14
C GLN A 122 9.26 -7.06 15.80
N CYS A 123 9.21 -5.84 15.30
CA CYS A 123 9.90 -5.44 14.11
C CYS A 123 11.39 -5.19 14.40
N ALA A 124 12.23 -5.40 13.39
CA ALA A 124 13.69 -5.37 13.53
C ALA A 124 14.24 -4.04 14.08
N GLU A 125 13.61 -2.92 13.75
CA GLU A 125 14.01 -1.58 14.24
C GLU A 125 13.35 -1.21 15.58
N GLY A 126 12.56 -2.10 16.16
CA GLY A 126 11.92 -1.90 17.46
C GLY A 126 10.66 -1.04 17.44
N THR A 127 10.18 -0.65 16.29
CA THR A 127 8.94 0.15 16.12
C THR A 127 7.80 -0.74 15.65
N ASP A 128 6.67 -0.66 16.33
CA ASP A 128 5.45 -1.32 15.89
C ASP A 128 4.77 -0.52 14.75
N HIS A 129 4.12 -1.22 13.81
CA HIS A 129 3.43 -0.59 12.70
C HIS A 129 1.94 -0.93 12.72
N GLU A 130 1.11 0.06 12.98
CA GLU A 130 -0.32 -0.07 12.78
C GLU A 130 -0.62 -0.17 11.28
N LEU A 131 -1.28 -1.26 10.87
CA LEU A 131 -1.63 -1.49 9.48
C LEU A 131 -3.03 -0.98 9.14
N LEU A 132 -4.00 -1.28 10.00
CA LEU A 132 -5.41 -1.06 9.67
C LEU A 132 -6.27 -0.97 10.92
N ARG A 133 -7.31 -0.14 10.85
CA ARG A 133 -8.42 -0.09 11.80
C ARG A 133 -9.70 -0.47 11.10
N LEU A 134 -10.43 -1.42 11.65
CA LEU A 134 -11.72 -1.84 11.13
C LEU A 134 -12.79 -1.69 12.20
N PRO A 135 -14.01 -1.27 11.85
CA PRO A 135 -15.14 -1.34 12.78
C PRO A 135 -15.35 -2.78 13.25
N LYS A 136 -15.75 -2.94 14.50
CA LYS A 136 -16.06 -4.24 15.07
C LYS A 136 -17.49 -4.65 14.75
#